data_08090e3f4ce136f7a63c2b8770aae797
#
_entry.id   08090e3f4ce136f7a63c2b8770aae797
#
_cell.length_a   1.000
_cell.length_b   1.000
_cell.length_c   1.000
_cell.angle_alpha   90.00
_cell.angle_beta   90.00
_cell.angle_gamma   90.00
#
_symmetry.space_group_name_H-M   'P 1'
#
loop_
_entity.id
_entity.type
_entity.pdbx_description
1 polymer ?
#
loop_
_entity_poly.entity_id
_entity_poly.type
_entity_poly.pdbx_seq_one_letter_code
_entity_poly.pdbx_strand_id
1 'polypeptide(L)'
;MLPWVRPGDVVVIHSASPDTVRCGDVVLFRRSDGLYVHRIVEKRGLRRGARFLAKGDANPHDDGIIGQEEILGRVVNLYRGNRLIDFDSPGQLMLGLLIAQFSRSSSLGYLLTRVASGVARPARRLLHVLAPSSALPR
;
A
#
# COMPACT_ATOMS: atom_id res chain seq x y z
N MET A 1 0.60 4.58 6.37
CA MET A 1 -0.26 4.83 5.18
C MET A 1 -1.22 6.01 5.32
N LEU A 2 -1.18 6.78 6.42
CA LEU A 2 -1.97 8.01 6.53
C LEU A 2 -1.64 8.97 5.35
N PRO A 3 -2.64 9.67 4.79
CA PRO A 3 -4.04 9.72 5.21
C PRO A 3 -4.95 8.64 4.59
N TRP A 4 -4.43 7.79 3.71
CA TRP A 4 -5.21 6.88 2.87
C TRP A 4 -5.73 5.65 3.60
N VAL A 5 -4.90 5.02 4.43
CA VAL A 5 -5.29 3.93 5.32
C VAL A 5 -5.16 4.39 6.75
N ARG A 6 -6.23 4.31 7.54
CA ARG A 6 -6.35 4.81 8.91
C ARG A 6 -6.57 3.66 9.89
N PRO A 7 -6.23 3.84 11.17
CA PRO A 7 -6.65 2.90 12.18
C PRO A 7 -8.16 2.68 12.18
N GLY A 8 -8.59 1.41 12.18
CA GLY A 8 -9.99 1.02 12.08
C GLY A 8 -10.51 0.80 10.66
N ASP A 9 -9.75 1.13 9.62
CA ASP A 9 -10.09 0.75 8.25
C ASP A 9 -9.91 -0.77 8.06
N VAL A 10 -10.78 -1.37 7.26
CA VAL A 10 -10.67 -2.77 6.82
C VAL A 10 -10.20 -2.76 5.36
N VAL A 11 -9.09 -3.43 5.09
CA VAL A 11 -8.53 -3.55 3.74
C VAL A 11 -8.81 -4.93 3.17
N VAL A 12 -9.25 -4.97 1.92
CA VAL A 12 -9.40 -6.20 1.14
C VAL A 12 -8.17 -6.35 0.27
N ILE A 13 -7.51 -7.50 0.39
CA ILE A 13 -6.26 -7.79 -0.30
C ILE A 13 -6.48 -8.97 -1.24
N HIS A 14 -6.15 -8.78 -2.50
CA HIS A 14 -6.06 -9.86 -3.47
C HIS A 14 -4.62 -10.29 -3.63
N SER A 15 -4.41 -11.60 -3.71
CA SER A 15 -3.10 -12.14 -4.07
C SER A 15 -2.68 -11.53 -5.41
N ALA A 16 -1.45 -11.08 -5.52
CA ALA A 16 -0.96 -10.39 -6.70
C ALA A 16 0.32 -11.06 -7.20
N SER A 17 0.37 -11.33 -8.50
CA SER A 17 1.61 -11.69 -9.15
C SER A 17 2.52 -10.45 -9.23
N PRO A 18 3.84 -10.60 -9.10
CA PRO A 18 4.79 -9.51 -9.27
C PRO A 18 4.65 -8.76 -10.59
N ASP A 19 4.20 -9.44 -11.64
CA ASP A 19 3.98 -8.84 -12.95
C ASP A 19 2.81 -7.86 -12.94
N THR A 20 1.80 -8.10 -12.11
CA THR A 20 0.59 -7.28 -12.00
C THR A 20 0.74 -6.09 -11.07
N VAL A 21 1.74 -6.11 -10.18
CA VAL A 21 2.03 -5.00 -9.26
C VAL A 21 2.68 -3.83 -10.01
N ARG A 22 2.14 -2.64 -9.83
CA ARG A 22 2.53 -1.40 -10.53
C ARG A 22 2.95 -0.31 -9.54
N CYS A 23 3.68 0.69 -10.03
CA CYS A 23 3.86 1.93 -9.27
C CYS A 23 2.49 2.55 -8.98
N GLY A 24 2.33 3.04 -7.75
CA GLY A 24 1.07 3.57 -7.25
C GLY A 24 0.20 2.56 -6.50
N ASP A 25 0.38 1.26 -6.71
CA ASP A 25 -0.34 0.23 -5.98
C ASP A 25 0.01 0.24 -4.49
N VAL A 26 -0.98 -0.04 -3.67
CA VAL A 26 -0.80 -0.31 -2.24
C VAL A 26 -0.72 -1.81 -2.04
N VAL A 27 0.36 -2.28 -1.44
CA VAL A 27 0.61 -3.71 -1.24
C VAL A 27 0.74 -4.06 0.24
N LEU A 28 0.31 -5.29 0.57
CA LEU A 28 0.67 -5.95 1.81
C LEU A 28 1.94 -6.75 1.55
N PHE A 29 2.97 -6.55 2.36
CA PHE A 29 4.19 -7.32 2.31
C PHE A 29 4.68 -7.67 3.70
N ARG A 30 5.52 -8.71 3.77
CA ARG A 30 6.08 -9.22 5.01
C ARG A 30 7.56 -8.93 5.08
N ARG A 31 8.02 -8.53 6.28
CA ARG A 31 9.42 -8.48 6.68
C ARG A 31 9.65 -9.30 7.93
N SER A 32 10.90 -9.41 8.35
CA SER A 32 11.29 -10.15 9.56
C SER A 32 10.60 -9.65 10.83
N ASP A 33 10.26 -8.38 10.90
CA ASP A 33 9.68 -7.69 12.05
C ASP A 33 8.16 -7.47 11.95
N GLY A 34 7.50 -7.88 10.85
CA GLY A 34 6.06 -7.79 10.74
C GLY A 34 5.47 -7.67 9.35
N LEU A 35 4.18 -7.30 9.33
CA LEU A 35 3.41 -7.05 8.12
C LEU A 35 3.25 -5.55 7.91
N TYR A 36 3.42 -5.14 6.67
CA TYR A 36 3.36 -3.73 6.27
C TYR A 36 2.41 -3.55 5.09
N VAL A 37 1.67 -2.44 5.13
CA VAL A 37 0.82 -2.02 4.00
C VAL A 37 1.34 -0.68 3.54
N HIS A 38 2.07 -0.65 2.40
CA HIS A 38 2.67 0.57 1.87
C HIS A 38 2.50 0.66 0.36
N ARG A 39 2.79 1.85 -0.17
CA ARG A 39 2.66 2.12 -1.61
C ARG A 39 3.94 1.78 -2.34
N ILE A 40 3.81 1.18 -3.52
CA ILE A 40 4.92 1.00 -4.44
C ILE A 40 5.21 2.33 -5.14
N VAL A 41 6.40 2.85 -4.89
CA VAL A 41 6.86 4.12 -5.49
C VAL A 41 7.80 3.90 -6.67
N GLU A 42 8.42 2.72 -6.75
CA GLU A 42 9.27 2.33 -7.87
C GLU A 42 9.23 0.82 -8.09
N LYS A 43 9.25 0.40 -9.36
CA LYS A 43 9.43 -0.99 -9.77
C LYS A 43 10.66 -1.09 -10.66
N ARG A 44 11.60 -1.97 -10.29
CA ARG A 44 12.84 -2.25 -11.04
C ARG A 44 12.83 -3.68 -11.53
N GLY A 45 13.18 -3.86 -12.78
CA GLY A 45 13.19 -5.16 -13.42
C GLY A 45 11.82 -5.61 -13.91
N LEU A 46 11.83 -6.69 -14.68
CA LEU A 46 10.65 -7.30 -15.29
C LEU A 46 10.58 -8.76 -14.87
N ARG A 47 9.37 -9.28 -14.75
CA ARG A 47 9.10 -10.71 -14.45
C ARG A 47 9.77 -11.20 -13.16
N ARG A 48 10.27 -12.44 -13.16
CA ARG A 48 10.97 -13.04 -12.02
C ARG A 48 12.23 -12.24 -11.67
N GLY A 49 12.33 -11.81 -10.41
CA GLY A 49 13.43 -10.96 -9.93
C GLY A 49 13.10 -9.47 -9.89
N ALA A 50 11.84 -9.07 -10.17
CA ALA A 50 11.42 -7.70 -9.97
C ALA A 50 11.62 -7.28 -8.51
N ARG A 51 12.12 -6.07 -8.33
CA ARG A 51 12.32 -5.42 -7.03
C ARG A 51 11.44 -4.17 -6.96
N PHE A 52 10.94 -3.91 -5.79
CA PHE A 52 9.99 -2.83 -5.56
C PHE A 52 10.50 -1.93 -4.45
N LEU A 53 10.42 -0.64 -4.65
CA LEU A 53 10.64 0.34 -3.58
C LEU A 53 9.29 0.66 -2.97
N ALA A 54 9.11 0.32 -1.70
CA ALA A 54 7.89 0.61 -0.95
C ALA A 54 8.10 1.84 -0.06
N LYS A 55 7.03 2.62 0.12
CA LYS A 55 7.04 3.79 0.99
C LYS A 55 5.67 4.03 1.61
N GLY A 56 5.64 4.25 2.90
CA GLY A 56 4.44 4.74 3.59
C GLY A 56 4.16 6.18 3.20
N ASP A 57 2.92 6.51 2.80
CA ASP A 57 2.56 7.85 2.28
C ASP A 57 2.86 8.99 3.27
N ALA A 58 2.90 8.69 4.57
CA ALA A 58 3.23 9.67 5.62
C ALA A 58 4.70 9.57 6.11
N ASN A 59 5.51 8.68 5.56
CA ASN A 59 6.89 8.53 5.96
C ASN A 59 7.81 9.44 5.13
N PRO A 60 8.78 10.13 5.76
CA PRO A 60 9.78 10.90 5.02
C PRO A 60 10.77 9.98 4.29
N HIS A 61 11.04 8.80 4.85
CA HIS A 61 11.95 7.80 4.29
C HIS A 61 11.17 6.68 3.62
N ASP A 62 11.77 6.03 2.65
CA ASP A 62 11.26 4.78 2.10
C ASP A 62 11.53 3.60 3.06
N ASP A 63 10.82 2.51 2.84
CA ASP A 63 11.01 1.29 3.62
C ASP A 63 12.08 0.37 3.01
N GLY A 64 12.78 0.86 2.00
CA GLY A 64 13.77 0.12 1.25
C GLY A 64 13.17 -0.79 0.17
N ILE A 65 14.04 -1.52 -0.47
CA ILE A 65 13.68 -2.43 -1.55
C ILE A 65 13.08 -3.69 -0.95
N ILE A 66 11.95 -4.12 -1.51
CA ILE A 66 11.31 -5.41 -1.23
C ILE A 66 11.38 -6.31 -2.45
N GLY A 67 11.59 -7.61 -2.20
CA GLY A 67 11.53 -8.64 -3.22
C GLY A 67 10.09 -9.03 -3.54
N GLN A 68 9.92 -9.68 -4.66
CA GLN A 68 8.59 -10.18 -5.06
C GLN A 68 8.02 -11.21 -4.07
N GLU A 69 8.89 -11.98 -3.43
CA GLU A 69 8.57 -13.03 -2.45
C GLU A 69 8.05 -12.47 -1.12
N GLU A 70 8.34 -11.21 -0.85
CA GLU A 70 7.86 -10.52 0.34
C GLU A 70 6.43 -9.99 0.16
N ILE A 71 5.98 -9.80 -1.11
CA ILE A 71 4.64 -9.27 -1.42
C ILE A 71 3.60 -10.38 -1.27
N LEU A 72 2.66 -10.19 -0.35
CA LEU A 72 1.57 -11.11 -0.08
C LEU A 72 0.32 -10.81 -0.92
N GLY A 73 0.15 -9.54 -1.32
CA GLY A 73 -0.96 -9.17 -2.16
C GLY A 73 -1.10 -7.65 -2.32
N ARG A 74 -2.06 -7.25 -3.16
CA ARG A 74 -2.40 -5.87 -3.46
C ARG A 74 -3.74 -5.49 -2.81
N VAL A 75 -3.81 -4.32 -2.23
CA VAL A 75 -5.06 -3.75 -1.71
C VAL A 75 -5.94 -3.38 -2.90
N VAL A 76 -7.14 -3.92 -2.94
CA VAL A 76 -8.13 -3.64 -3.98
C VAL A 76 -9.27 -2.78 -3.45
N ASN A 77 -9.68 -3.00 -2.20
CA ASN A 77 -10.76 -2.25 -1.57
C ASN A 77 -10.38 -1.85 -0.15
N LEU A 78 -10.99 -0.76 0.32
CA LEU A 78 -10.89 -0.31 1.69
C LEU A 78 -12.28 0.09 2.18
N TYR A 79 -12.67 -0.45 3.32
CA TYR A 79 -13.89 -0.07 4.03
C TYR A 79 -13.55 0.85 5.18
N ARG A 80 -14.19 2.01 5.19
CA ARG A 80 -14.13 3.00 6.28
C ARG A 80 -15.54 3.23 6.80
N GLY A 81 -15.88 2.52 7.88
CA GLY A 81 -17.28 2.40 8.28
C GLY A 81 -18.10 1.81 7.11
N ASN A 82 -19.17 2.50 6.70
CA ASN A 82 -20.01 2.08 5.58
C ASN A 82 -19.51 2.56 4.20
N ARG A 83 -18.36 3.25 4.13
CA ARG A 83 -17.84 3.78 2.88
C ARG A 83 -16.85 2.81 2.27
N LEU A 84 -17.11 2.38 1.03
CA LEU A 84 -16.18 1.63 0.20
C LEU A 84 -15.30 2.60 -0.61
N ILE A 85 -14.01 2.36 -0.62
CA ILE A 85 -13.03 3.00 -1.50
C ILE A 85 -12.42 1.89 -2.37
N ASP A 86 -12.67 1.98 -3.67
CA ASP A 86 -12.17 1.04 -4.66
C ASP A 86 -10.85 1.55 -5.24
N PHE A 87 -9.75 0.84 -4.92
CA PHE A 87 -8.40 1.19 -5.38
C PHE A 87 -8.19 0.87 -6.86
N ASP A 88 -9.04 0.07 -7.49
CA ASP A 88 -9.00 -0.24 -8.92
C ASP A 88 -9.76 0.79 -9.78
N SER A 89 -10.49 1.70 -9.15
CA SER A 89 -11.16 2.77 -9.90
C SER A 89 -10.14 3.68 -10.61
N PRO A 90 -10.45 4.18 -11.82
CA PRO A 90 -9.53 5.01 -12.60
C PRO A 90 -8.99 6.23 -11.84
N GLY A 91 -9.84 6.86 -11.04
CA GLY A 91 -9.46 8.00 -10.20
C GLY A 91 -8.43 7.62 -9.13
N GLN A 92 -8.61 6.48 -8.47
CA GLN A 92 -7.68 6.00 -7.45
C GLN A 92 -6.36 5.52 -8.05
N LEU A 93 -6.39 4.89 -9.22
CA LEU A 93 -5.17 4.49 -9.94
C LEU A 93 -4.34 5.72 -10.32
N MET A 94 -4.98 6.74 -10.91
CA MET A 94 -4.33 8.01 -11.25
C MET A 94 -3.73 8.68 -10.01
N LEU A 95 -4.50 8.78 -8.94
CA LEU A 95 -4.08 9.36 -7.68
C LEU A 95 -2.90 8.60 -7.07
N GLY A 96 -2.94 7.26 -7.10
CA GLY A 96 -1.85 6.39 -6.66
C GLY A 96 -0.55 6.66 -7.41
N LEU A 97 -0.61 6.79 -8.73
CA LEU A 97 0.55 7.14 -9.57
C LEU A 97 1.10 8.53 -9.22
N LEU A 98 0.24 9.52 -9.06
CA LEU A 98 0.66 10.88 -8.68
C LEU A 98 1.37 10.88 -7.32
N ILE A 99 0.79 10.21 -6.32
CA ILE A 99 1.41 10.10 -5.00
C ILE A 99 2.78 9.41 -5.09
N ALA A 100 2.88 8.30 -5.84
CA ALA A 100 4.14 7.60 -6.02
C ALA A 100 5.20 8.50 -6.67
N GLN A 101 4.83 9.26 -7.69
CA GLN A 101 5.73 10.17 -8.40
C GLN A 101 6.23 11.31 -7.48
N PHE A 102 5.32 11.94 -6.73
CA PHE A 102 5.69 12.98 -5.77
C PHE A 102 6.52 12.43 -4.60
N SER A 103 6.24 11.22 -4.15
CA SER A 103 6.98 10.56 -3.06
C SER A 103 8.43 10.22 -3.43
N ARG A 104 8.74 10.05 -4.72
CA ARG A 104 10.11 9.88 -5.22
C ARG A 104 10.90 11.18 -5.23
N SER A 105 10.22 12.30 -5.44
CA SER A 105 10.83 13.58 -5.77
C SER A 105 11.29 14.40 -4.57
N SER A 106 11.40 13.82 -3.35
CA SER A 106 11.90 14.50 -2.16
C SER A 106 10.86 15.05 -1.16
N SER A 107 11.37 15.54 -0.05
CA SER A 107 10.84 16.30 1.08
C SER A 107 9.52 17.10 0.88
N LEU A 108 9.20 17.54 -0.34
CA LEU A 108 7.95 18.29 -0.63
C LEU A 108 6.69 17.40 -0.54
N GLY A 109 6.79 16.13 -0.98
CA GLY A 109 5.68 15.19 -0.89
C GLY A 109 5.28 14.90 0.56
N TYR A 110 6.25 14.85 1.46
CA TYR A 110 6.05 14.71 2.89
C TYR A 110 5.30 15.91 3.50
N LEU A 111 5.62 17.11 3.07
CA LEU A 111 4.96 18.33 3.56
C LEU A 111 3.48 18.37 3.15
N LEU A 112 3.18 18.01 1.90
CA LEU A 112 1.80 18.00 1.38
C LEU A 112 0.93 16.92 2.03
N THR A 113 1.48 15.71 2.26
CA THR A 113 0.73 14.64 2.95
C THR A 113 0.51 14.98 4.42
N ARG A 114 1.40 15.72 5.04
CA ARG A 114 1.30 16.15 6.43
C ARG A 114 0.23 17.24 6.63
N VAL A 115 0.11 18.16 5.68
CA VAL A 115 -0.94 19.19 5.69
C VAL A 115 -2.33 18.56 5.44
N ALA A 116 -2.42 17.57 4.55
CA ALA A 116 -3.67 16.87 4.26
C ALA A 116 -4.12 15.92 5.38
N SER A 117 -3.20 15.48 6.27
CA SER A 117 -3.48 14.45 7.29
C SER A 117 -3.84 15.01 8.67
N GLY A 118 -3.78 16.34 8.89
CA GLY A 118 -4.13 16.95 10.17
C GLY A 118 -3.62 16.12 11.35
N VAL A 119 -2.34 16.26 11.65
CA VAL A 119 -1.60 15.71 12.78
C VAL A 119 -2.32 14.64 13.64
N ALA A 120 -2.08 13.36 13.38
CA ALA A 120 -2.27 12.31 14.37
C ALA A 120 -0.99 11.49 14.50
N ARG A 121 -0.48 11.35 15.72
CA ARG A 121 0.70 10.56 16.06
C ARG A 121 0.50 9.09 15.66
N PRO A 122 1.53 8.38 15.19
CA PRO A 122 1.39 6.97 14.78
C PRO A 122 1.19 6.10 16.02
N ALA A 123 -0.02 5.61 16.22
CA ALA A 123 -0.27 4.49 17.12
C ALA A 123 -0.03 3.20 16.32
N ARG A 124 1.00 2.44 16.68
CA ARG A 124 1.17 1.05 16.25
C ARG A 124 -0.03 0.24 16.74
N ARG A 125 -0.95 -0.09 15.85
CA ARG A 125 -2.01 -1.05 16.14
C ARG A 125 -2.09 -2.08 15.01
N LEU A 126 -2.22 -3.34 15.43
CA LEU A 126 -2.39 -4.52 14.56
C LEU A 126 -3.52 -4.29 13.56
N LEU A 127 -3.22 -4.49 12.29
CA LEU A 127 -4.24 -4.66 11.25
C LEU A 127 -4.82 -6.09 11.37
N HIS A 128 -6.13 -6.20 11.51
CA HIS A 128 -6.81 -7.47 11.29
C HIS A 128 -6.93 -7.72 9.79
N VAL A 129 -6.22 -8.73 9.31
CA VAL A 129 -6.32 -9.20 7.92
C VAL A 129 -7.40 -10.30 7.89
N LEU A 130 -8.51 -10.02 7.24
CA LEU A 130 -9.51 -11.04 6.91
C LEU A 130 -9.18 -11.58 5.52
N ALA A 131 -8.63 -12.80 5.46
CA ALA A 131 -8.52 -13.55 4.23
C ALA A 131 -9.91 -14.14 3.90
N PRO A 132 -10.39 -14.06 2.65
CA PRO A 132 -11.59 -14.79 2.28
C PRO A 132 -11.28 -16.28 2.36
N SER A 133 -12.03 -16.98 3.22
CA SER A 133 -12.04 -18.44 3.28
C SER A 133 -12.55 -18.96 1.93
N SER A 134 -11.68 -19.58 1.15
CA SER A 134 -12.09 -20.39 0.02
C SER A 134 -12.80 -21.61 0.57
N ALA A 135 -14.14 -21.58 0.62
CA ALA A 135 -14.94 -22.77 0.82
C ALA A 135 -14.67 -23.71 -0.35
N LEU A 136 -14.01 -24.81 -0.09
CA LEU A 136 -13.95 -25.95 -1.00
C LEU A 136 -15.35 -26.56 -1.08
N PRO A 137 -15.93 -26.74 -2.26
CA PRO A 137 -17.10 -27.62 -2.41
C PRO A 137 -16.64 -29.07 -2.34
N ARG A 138 -17.43 -29.87 -1.69
CA ARG A 138 -17.35 -31.32 -1.72
C ARG A 138 -17.72 -31.84 -3.11
#